data_64180cb7c5f99267ace56a5bf510c50d
#
_entry.id   64180cb7c5f99267ace56a5bf510c50d
#
_cell.length_a   1.000
_cell.length_b   1.000
_cell.length_c   1.000
_cell.angle_alpha   90.00
_cell.angle_beta   90.00
_cell.angle_gamma   90.00
#
_symmetry.space_group_name_H-M   'P 1'
#
loop_
_entity.id
_entity.type
_entity.pdbx_description
1 polymer ?
#
loop_
_entity_poly.entity_id
_entity_poly.type
_entity_poly.pdbx_seq_one_letter_code
_entity_poly.pdbx_strand_id
1 'polypeptide(L)'
;MSIAESLDSMLDNGIKLGFHSHNNQQMAFANSIAFANFFAGRERDVIIDSSLCGMGRGAGNATTELITSYLNRKYNKNYNLNIILDTIDTYMVQFEEHYRW
;
A
#
# COMPACT_ATOMS: atom_id res chain seq x y z
N MET A 1 2.49 18.06 14.87
CA MET A 1 3.38 17.27 13.98
C MET A 1 2.88 15.82 13.96
N SER A 2 2.71 15.24 12.77
CA SER A 2 2.30 13.84 12.65
C SER A 2 3.45 12.90 13.01
N ILE A 3 3.12 11.62 13.22
CA ILE A 3 4.14 10.59 13.48
C ILE A 3 5.11 10.52 12.29
N ALA A 4 4.60 10.58 11.06
CA ALA A 4 5.44 10.53 9.85
C ALA A 4 6.40 11.72 9.81
N GLU A 5 5.94 12.91 10.11
CA GLU A 5 6.82 14.10 10.16
C GLU A 5 7.88 13.96 11.23
N SER A 6 7.51 13.48 12.41
CA SER A 6 8.45 13.29 13.52
C SER A 6 9.54 12.30 13.14
N LEU A 7 9.17 11.15 12.58
CA LEU A 7 10.14 10.13 12.17
C LEU A 7 11.04 10.65 11.04
N ASP A 8 10.49 11.37 10.08
CA ASP A 8 11.28 11.91 8.97
C ASP A 8 12.34 12.89 9.46
N SER A 9 12.01 13.71 10.46
CA SER A 9 12.96 14.69 11.00
C SER A 9 14.02 14.07 11.91
N MET A 10 13.74 12.90 12.51
CA MET A 10 14.62 12.25 13.49
C MET A 10 15.57 11.23 12.87
N LEU A 11 15.20 10.63 11.74
CA LEU A 11 15.97 9.56 11.12
C LEU A 11 16.95 10.10 10.09
N ASP A 12 18.11 9.44 9.96
CA ASP A 12 19.08 9.76 8.92
C ASP A 12 18.47 9.58 7.53
N ASN A 13 18.93 10.37 6.57
CA ASN A 13 18.38 10.37 5.21
C ASN A 13 18.49 9.03 4.48
N GLY A 14 19.49 8.21 4.84
CA GLY A 14 19.67 6.90 4.23
C GLY A 14 18.70 5.83 4.72
N ILE A 15 17.90 6.12 5.75
CA ILE A 15 16.95 5.16 6.32
C ILE A 15 15.61 5.31 5.60
N LYS A 16 15.08 4.19 5.10
CA LYS A 16 13.76 4.18 4.47
C LYS A 16 12.68 4.06 5.53
N LEU A 17 11.52 4.64 5.27
CA LEU A 17 10.33 4.48 6.11
C LEU A 17 9.32 3.60 5.41
N GLY A 18 8.73 2.68 6.16
CA GLY A 18 7.66 1.83 5.68
C GLY A 18 6.35 2.14 6.39
N PHE A 19 5.24 1.96 5.69
CA PHE A 19 3.90 2.09 6.22
C PHE A 19 3.14 0.80 6.01
N HIS A 20 2.68 0.20 7.11
CA HIS A 20 1.88 -1.01 7.10
C HIS A 20 0.56 -0.70 7.79
N SER A 21 -0.52 -0.64 7.00
CA SER A 21 -1.83 -0.30 7.50
C SER A 21 -2.75 -1.50 7.52
N HIS A 22 -3.69 -1.50 8.46
CA HIS A 22 -4.81 -2.42 8.48
C HIS A 22 -6.07 -1.71 8.02
N ASN A 23 -7.00 -2.47 7.44
CA ASN A 23 -8.16 -1.88 6.78
C ASN A 23 -9.32 -1.64 7.75
N ASN A 24 -9.03 -1.26 8.98
CA ASN A 24 -10.05 -0.88 9.95
C ASN A 24 -10.85 0.30 9.42
N GLN A 25 -12.17 0.20 9.45
CA GLN A 25 -13.08 1.21 8.89
C GLN A 25 -12.76 1.52 7.40
N GLN A 26 -12.13 0.58 6.72
CA GLN A 26 -11.76 0.71 5.31
C GLN A 26 -10.84 1.91 5.02
N MET A 27 -9.98 2.25 5.98
CA MET A 27 -9.11 3.41 5.86
C MET A 27 -7.70 3.10 5.37
N ALA A 28 -7.37 1.82 5.14
CA ALA A 28 -6.01 1.45 4.76
C ALA A 28 -5.56 2.11 3.46
N PHE A 29 -6.42 2.16 2.44
CA PHE A 29 -6.12 2.83 1.18
C PHE A 29 -5.87 4.31 1.40
N ALA A 30 -6.80 5.00 2.05
CA ALA A 30 -6.69 6.45 2.26
C ALA A 30 -5.44 6.80 3.07
N ASN A 31 -5.14 6.04 4.12
CA ASN A 31 -3.98 6.29 4.95
C ASN A 31 -2.67 6.02 4.19
N SER A 32 -2.63 4.96 3.38
CA SER A 32 -1.46 4.65 2.55
C SER A 32 -1.20 5.74 1.52
N ILE A 33 -2.26 6.26 0.89
CA ILE A 33 -2.15 7.34 -0.08
C ILE A 33 -1.70 8.64 0.60
N ALA A 34 -2.22 8.94 1.79
CA ALA A 34 -1.79 10.11 2.55
C ALA A 34 -0.30 10.02 2.90
N PHE A 35 0.18 8.82 3.28
CA PHE A 35 1.60 8.59 3.54
C PHE A 35 2.43 8.83 2.28
N ALA A 36 2.01 8.26 1.15
CA ALA A 36 2.73 8.44 -0.12
C ALA A 36 2.77 9.91 -0.54
N ASN A 37 1.65 10.62 -0.42
CA ASN A 37 1.57 12.02 -0.79
C ASN A 37 2.42 12.91 0.10
N PHE A 38 2.49 12.59 1.39
CA PHE A 38 3.35 13.34 2.31
C PHE A 38 4.81 13.28 1.91
N PHE A 39 5.29 12.10 1.46
CA PHE A 39 6.69 11.92 1.08
C PHE A 39 6.98 12.24 -0.38
N ALA A 40 5.96 12.52 -1.20
CA ALA A 40 6.17 12.89 -2.60
C ALA A 40 6.97 14.19 -2.67
N GLY A 41 8.07 14.18 -3.43
CA GLY A 41 8.96 15.33 -3.53
C GLY A 41 9.94 15.50 -2.39
N ARG A 42 9.88 14.65 -1.36
CA ARG A 42 10.89 14.60 -0.30
C ARG A 42 11.99 13.61 -0.68
N GLU A 43 13.17 13.74 -0.07
CA GLU A 43 14.30 12.91 -0.42
C GLU A 43 14.23 11.49 0.13
N ARG A 44 13.40 11.25 1.12
CA ARG A 44 13.32 9.94 1.76
C ARG A 44 12.56 8.95 0.89
N ASP A 45 13.18 7.79 0.65
CA ASP A 45 12.49 6.67 0.02
C ASP A 45 11.54 6.02 1.03
N VAL A 46 10.35 5.68 0.58
CA VAL A 46 9.33 5.06 1.43
C VAL A 46 8.84 3.75 0.83
N ILE A 47 8.31 2.90 1.70
CA ILE A 47 7.76 1.60 1.35
C ILE A 47 6.32 1.56 1.86
N ILE A 48 5.38 1.13 1.02
CA ILE A 48 4.00 0.92 1.42
C ILE A 48 3.70 -0.56 1.30
N ASP A 49 3.35 -1.18 2.42
CA ASP A 49 2.94 -2.57 2.44
C ASP A 49 1.50 -2.70 1.99
N SER A 50 1.24 -3.71 1.19
CA SER A 50 -0.11 -4.01 0.70
C SER A 50 -0.26 -5.49 0.42
N SER A 51 -1.48 -5.95 0.22
CA SER A 51 -1.75 -7.33 -0.16
C SER A 51 -2.76 -7.37 -1.30
N LEU A 52 -2.70 -8.45 -2.09
CA LEU A 52 -3.67 -8.65 -3.16
C LEU A 52 -5.07 -8.80 -2.55
N CYS A 53 -6.06 -8.13 -3.14
CA CYS A 53 -7.43 -8.08 -2.64
C CYS A 53 -7.55 -7.60 -1.20
N GLY A 54 -6.49 -7.01 -0.64
CA GLY A 54 -6.48 -6.58 0.76
C GLY A 54 -6.44 -7.73 1.76
N MET A 55 -6.03 -8.92 1.33
CA MET A 55 -6.04 -10.11 2.19
C MET A 55 -5.18 -9.91 3.43
N GLY A 56 -5.72 -10.28 4.59
CA GLY A 56 -5.01 -10.19 5.85
C GLY A 56 -5.93 -10.51 7.02
N ARG A 57 -5.36 -10.56 8.20
CA ARG A 57 -6.11 -10.83 9.42
C ARG A 57 -7.15 -9.74 9.68
N GLY A 58 -8.28 -10.12 10.24
CA GLY A 58 -9.33 -9.19 10.62
C GLY A 58 -9.84 -8.42 9.42
N ALA A 59 -9.74 -7.09 9.47
CA ALA A 59 -10.21 -6.22 8.40
C ALA A 59 -9.35 -6.27 7.13
N GLY A 60 -8.17 -6.93 7.20
CA GLY A 60 -7.24 -7.00 6.08
C GLY A 60 -6.27 -5.83 6.03
N ASN A 61 -5.60 -5.70 4.90
CA ASN A 61 -4.54 -4.71 4.67
C ASN A 61 -4.92 -3.78 3.52
N ALA A 62 -4.04 -2.83 3.20
CA ALA A 62 -4.21 -2.00 2.02
C ALA A 62 -4.23 -2.89 0.77
N THR A 63 -5.07 -2.55 -0.18
CA THR A 63 -5.30 -3.33 -1.39
C THR A 63 -4.29 -2.96 -2.47
N THR A 64 -3.42 -3.91 -2.84
CA THR A 64 -2.32 -3.67 -3.79
C THR A 64 -2.81 -3.12 -5.12
N GLU A 65 -3.85 -3.71 -5.71
CA GLU A 65 -4.33 -3.28 -7.02
C GLU A 65 -4.87 -1.85 -7.01
N LEU A 66 -5.42 -1.39 -5.90
CA LEU A 66 -5.87 0.00 -5.76
C LEU A 66 -4.69 0.95 -5.57
N ILE A 67 -3.74 0.57 -4.70
CA ILE A 67 -2.55 1.39 -4.43
C ILE A 67 -1.73 1.57 -5.70
N THR A 68 -1.44 0.49 -6.42
CA THR A 68 -0.62 0.56 -7.62
C THR A 68 -1.31 1.33 -8.74
N SER A 69 -2.62 1.17 -8.90
CA SER A 69 -3.39 1.94 -9.87
C SER A 69 -3.31 3.44 -9.58
N TYR A 70 -3.46 3.83 -8.31
CA TYR A 70 -3.35 5.22 -7.89
C TYR A 70 -1.94 5.78 -8.16
N LEU A 71 -0.90 5.04 -7.75
CA LEU A 71 0.49 5.51 -7.89
C LEU A 71 0.88 5.63 -9.37
N ASN A 72 0.41 4.71 -10.22
CA ASN A 72 0.65 4.79 -11.66
C ASN A 72 0.05 6.07 -12.24
N ARG A 73 -1.16 6.44 -11.85
CA ARG A 73 -1.83 7.62 -12.36
C ARG A 73 -1.25 8.91 -11.81
N LYS A 74 -1.03 8.96 -10.50
CA LYS A 74 -0.60 10.20 -9.83
C LYS A 74 0.87 10.51 -10.05
N TYR A 75 1.72 9.48 -9.97
CA TYR A 75 3.18 9.66 -9.98
C TYR A 75 3.85 9.08 -11.20
N ASN A 76 3.08 8.68 -12.19
CA ASN A 76 3.60 8.14 -13.46
C ASN A 76 4.50 6.92 -13.23
N LYS A 77 4.11 6.07 -12.29
CA LYS A 77 4.81 4.81 -12.04
C LYS A 77 4.42 3.77 -13.09
N ASN A 78 5.20 2.70 -13.16
CA ASN A 78 5.03 1.65 -14.17
C ASN A 78 4.79 0.27 -13.53
N TYR A 79 4.06 0.23 -12.42
CA TYR A 79 3.67 -1.06 -11.84
C TYR A 79 2.77 -1.80 -12.83
N ASN A 80 3.06 -3.09 -13.02
CA ASN A 80 2.32 -3.88 -14.02
C ASN A 80 0.98 -4.35 -13.44
N LEU A 81 -0.04 -3.53 -13.62
CA LEU A 81 -1.37 -3.82 -13.08
C LEU A 81 -1.99 -5.06 -13.73
N ASN A 82 -1.69 -5.32 -15.01
CA ASN A 82 -2.21 -6.51 -15.70
C ASN A 82 -1.70 -7.79 -15.05
N ILE A 83 -0.43 -7.86 -14.68
CA ILE A 83 0.12 -9.03 -13.98
C ILE A 83 -0.53 -9.16 -12.60
N ILE A 84 -0.76 -8.06 -11.91
CA ILE A 84 -1.42 -8.08 -10.60
C ILE A 84 -2.83 -8.65 -10.73
N LEU A 85 -3.60 -8.17 -11.70
CA LEU A 85 -4.97 -8.63 -11.93
C LEU A 85 -5.01 -10.10 -12.38
N ASP A 86 -4.08 -10.51 -13.23
CA ASP A 86 -3.98 -11.91 -13.67
C ASP A 86 -3.64 -12.83 -12.49
N THR A 87 -2.78 -12.38 -11.59
CA THR A 87 -2.44 -13.14 -10.39
C THR A 87 -3.64 -13.31 -9.48
N ILE A 88 -4.42 -12.25 -9.32
CA ILE A 88 -5.67 -12.31 -8.54
C ILE A 88 -6.63 -13.31 -9.16
N ASP A 89 -6.83 -13.23 -10.47
CA ASP A 89 -7.77 -14.11 -11.17
C ASP A 89 -7.33 -15.57 -11.09
N THR A 90 -6.02 -15.84 -11.20
CA THR A 90 -5.50 -17.20 -11.20
C THR A 90 -5.48 -17.83 -9.81
N TYR A 91 -5.11 -17.08 -8.78
CA TYR A 91 -4.84 -17.64 -7.45
C TYR A 91 -5.78 -17.14 -6.36
N MET A 92 -6.10 -15.86 -6.32
CA MET A 92 -6.81 -15.28 -5.19
C MET A 92 -8.29 -15.62 -5.22
N VAL A 93 -8.89 -15.72 -6.40
CA VAL A 93 -10.29 -16.11 -6.53
C VAL A 93 -10.49 -17.53 -5.99
N GLN A 94 -9.60 -18.45 -6.35
CA GLN A 94 -9.64 -19.82 -5.81
C GLN A 94 -9.42 -19.84 -4.30
N PHE A 95 -8.51 -19.04 -3.83
CA PHE A 95 -8.22 -18.94 -2.40
C PHE A 95 -9.45 -18.48 -1.63
N GLU A 96 -10.14 -17.47 -2.13
CA GLU A 96 -11.37 -16.97 -1.52
C GLU A 96 -12.47 -18.05 -1.49
N GLU A 97 -12.63 -18.80 -2.58
CA GLU A 97 -13.63 -19.86 -2.65
C GLU A 97 -13.39 -20.96 -1.60
N HIS A 98 -12.12 -21.30 -1.35
CA HIS A 98 -11.76 -22.38 -0.45
C HIS A 98 -11.65 -21.95 1.00
N TYR A 99 -11.19 -20.74 1.27
CA TYR A 99 -10.85 -20.31 2.63
C TYR A 99 -11.72 -19.17 3.16
N ARG A 100 -12.39 -18.44 2.29
CA ARG A 100 -13.39 -17.41 2.64
C ARG A 100 -12.87 -16.39 3.66
N TRP A 101 -11.97 -15.57 3.26
CA TRP A 101 -11.61 -14.43 4.12
C TRP A 101 -12.55 -13.23 3.95
#